data_eeb08e37325bc8653db2518a05918ded
#
_entry.id   eeb08e37325bc8653db2518a05918ded
#
_cell.length_a   1.000
_cell.length_b   1.000
_cell.length_c   1.000
_cell.angle_alpha   90.00
_cell.angle_beta   90.00
_cell.angle_gamma   90.00
#
_symmetry.space_group_name_H-M   'P 1'
#
loop_
_entity.id
_entity.type
_entity.pdbx_description
1 polymer ?
#
loop_
_entity_poly.entity_id
_entity_poly.type
_entity_poly.pdbx_seq_one_letter_code
_entity_poly.pdbx_strand_id
1 'polypeptide(L)'
;MTKSYLKVVLMGVVTLLLCYFNKAYSLYIMLLFIFVCAINAYQLESHYQRMGRFFQREKDNEIKEVEIENKYHEKILSQLIRSMNLPMLFIDKEGKIAFTNQSFRKGFEIPHLKGRYYKDIFVGEMLDLVDQCYVFERPLSSVVKIQSRYYQVESSPVFSDKEHLIFDGTIVLFTDVSKMKEIEDMQKQFLSDVSHELKTPMSAIIGSVEILKRDGLDSPEIFQEFMDILLKESYRMQNIINDILELSRLDQTRVKLDFKELDVKAVVKESIDLFEPMAKEKHISLIYHNKIEKPVILDYSTVKTILSNFISDAIKYSNDGVITIKTKKENNMFVLSVQDEGMGIPKNKLNYIYDRFYQVDKSRSSKISTGLGLSIVKKIVELNQGTIDVESTLGLGSTFTVKLPINPKVSHNEDII
;
A
#
# COMPACT_ATOMS: atom_id res chain seq x y z
N MET A 1 -60.02 18.08 -39.28
CA MET A 1 -60.93 19.22 -39.07
C MET A 1 -61.74 19.58 -40.31
N THR A 2 -61.17 19.74 -41.49
CA THR A 2 -61.84 20.19 -42.72
C THR A 2 -63.01 19.35 -43.20
N LYS A 3 -62.95 18.00 -43.10
CA LYS A 3 -64.05 17.11 -43.60
C LYS A 3 -65.34 17.17 -42.75
N SER A 4 -65.26 17.35 -41.43
CA SER A 4 -66.47 17.48 -40.58
C SER A 4 -67.13 18.85 -40.75
N TYR A 5 -66.37 19.92 -40.87
CA TYR A 5 -66.88 21.27 -41.13
C TYR A 5 -67.56 21.33 -42.45
N LEU A 6 -66.97 20.77 -43.51
CA LEU A 6 -67.53 20.70 -44.83
C LEU A 6 -68.87 19.96 -44.86
N LYS A 7 -69.01 18.85 -44.08
CA LYS A 7 -70.28 18.10 -43.96
C LYS A 7 -71.37 18.93 -43.30
N VAL A 8 -71.05 19.67 -42.21
CA VAL A 8 -72.02 20.54 -41.51
C VAL A 8 -72.48 21.68 -42.40
N VAL A 9 -71.56 22.33 -43.14
CA VAL A 9 -71.90 23.40 -44.11
C VAL A 9 -72.72 22.86 -45.23
N LEU A 10 -72.39 21.70 -45.80
CA LEU A 10 -73.15 21.06 -46.87
C LEU A 10 -74.56 20.69 -46.41
N MET A 11 -74.75 20.12 -45.22
CA MET A 11 -76.03 19.84 -44.62
C MET A 11 -76.82 21.10 -44.34
N GLY A 12 -76.23 22.23 -43.94
CA GLY A 12 -76.87 23.54 -43.77
C GLY A 12 -77.46 24.10 -45.09
N VAL A 13 -76.66 23.97 -46.12
CA VAL A 13 -77.12 24.41 -47.45
C VAL A 13 -78.30 23.55 -47.96
N VAL A 14 -78.23 22.20 -47.77
CA VAL A 14 -79.34 21.30 -48.17
C VAL A 14 -80.57 21.53 -47.32
N THR A 15 -80.49 21.80 -46.04
CA THR A 15 -81.59 22.14 -45.13
C THR A 15 -82.28 23.47 -45.53
N LEU A 16 -81.52 24.51 -45.88
CA LEU A 16 -82.06 25.79 -46.36
C LEU A 16 -82.82 25.63 -47.66
N LEU A 17 -82.30 24.82 -48.56
CA LEU A 17 -82.99 24.51 -49.85
C LEU A 17 -84.30 23.75 -49.61
N LEU A 18 -84.28 22.73 -48.70
CA LEU A 18 -85.48 21.96 -48.37
C LEU A 18 -86.52 22.81 -47.62
N CYS A 19 -86.18 23.76 -46.79
CA CYS A 19 -87.01 24.70 -46.10
C CYS A 19 -87.66 25.69 -47.10
N TYR A 20 -86.95 26.10 -48.15
CA TYR A 20 -87.44 26.99 -49.18
C TYR A 20 -88.51 26.32 -50.06
N PHE A 21 -88.37 25.06 -50.41
CA PHE A 21 -89.28 24.33 -51.28
C PHE A 21 -90.51 23.76 -50.57
N ASN A 22 -90.55 23.54 -49.25
CA ASN A 22 -91.64 22.88 -48.53
C ASN A 22 -91.99 23.56 -47.20
N LYS A 23 -92.78 24.63 -47.27
CA LYS A 23 -93.15 25.49 -46.09
C LYS A 23 -93.85 24.70 -44.97
N ALA A 24 -94.54 23.57 -45.26
CA ALA A 24 -95.31 22.78 -44.26
C ALA A 24 -94.42 22.02 -43.32
N TYR A 25 -93.18 21.62 -43.69
CA TYR A 25 -92.28 20.81 -42.90
C TYR A 25 -91.00 21.59 -42.48
N SER A 26 -90.92 22.89 -42.76
CA SER A 26 -89.67 23.67 -42.50
C SER A 26 -89.25 23.69 -41.06
N LEU A 27 -90.19 23.66 -40.11
CA LEU A 27 -89.89 23.63 -38.67
C LEU A 27 -89.24 22.31 -38.25
N TYR A 28 -89.74 21.18 -38.75
CA TYR A 28 -89.16 19.86 -38.46
C TYR A 28 -87.76 19.67 -39.02
N ILE A 29 -87.53 20.19 -40.21
CA ILE A 29 -86.21 20.10 -40.83
C ILE A 29 -85.19 20.96 -40.06
N MET A 30 -85.60 22.16 -39.59
CA MET A 30 -84.76 23.06 -38.80
C MET A 30 -84.41 22.42 -37.41
N LEU A 31 -85.41 21.82 -36.75
CA LEU A 31 -85.15 21.07 -35.46
C LEU A 31 -84.20 19.88 -35.66
N LEU A 32 -84.36 19.11 -36.72
CA LEU A 32 -83.48 18.01 -37.08
C LEU A 32 -82.07 18.51 -37.33
N PHE A 33 -81.89 19.64 -38.04
CA PHE A 33 -80.60 20.24 -38.30
C PHE A 33 -79.91 20.68 -37.00
N ILE A 34 -80.65 21.36 -36.08
CA ILE A 34 -80.13 21.75 -34.76
C ILE A 34 -79.69 20.52 -33.94
N PHE A 35 -80.49 19.46 -33.95
CA PHE A 35 -80.17 18.21 -33.23
C PHE A 35 -78.90 17.53 -33.76
N VAL A 36 -78.75 17.46 -35.11
CA VAL A 36 -77.54 16.95 -35.75
C VAL A 36 -76.28 17.81 -35.44
N CYS A 37 -76.49 19.16 -35.48
CA CYS A 37 -75.40 20.06 -35.06
C CYS A 37 -75.02 19.91 -33.62
N ALA A 38 -75.96 19.72 -32.68
CA ALA A 38 -75.72 19.47 -31.28
C ALA A 38 -74.97 18.16 -31.05
N ILE A 39 -75.35 17.04 -31.75
CA ILE A 39 -74.68 15.78 -31.71
C ILE A 39 -73.21 15.92 -32.21
N ASN A 40 -72.99 16.59 -33.34
CA ASN A 40 -71.63 16.80 -33.87
C ASN A 40 -70.78 17.66 -32.93
N ALA A 41 -71.38 18.75 -32.35
CA ALA A 41 -70.65 19.54 -31.33
C ALA A 41 -70.28 18.73 -30.10
N TYR A 42 -71.20 17.91 -29.58
CA TYR A 42 -70.93 16.99 -28.44
C TYR A 42 -69.85 15.94 -28.77
N GLN A 43 -69.90 15.38 -29.99
CA GLN A 43 -68.85 14.41 -30.43
C GLN A 43 -67.50 15.10 -30.56
N LEU A 44 -67.45 16.30 -31.08
CA LEU A 44 -66.21 17.08 -31.23
C LEU A 44 -65.64 17.44 -29.88
N GLU A 45 -66.47 17.92 -28.95
CA GLU A 45 -66.05 18.22 -27.58
C GLU A 45 -65.52 16.99 -26.85
N SER A 46 -66.22 15.84 -26.94
CA SER A 46 -65.81 14.58 -26.37
C SER A 46 -64.48 14.09 -26.97
N HIS A 47 -64.23 14.35 -28.25
CA HIS A 47 -62.99 14.04 -28.93
C HIS A 47 -61.83 14.92 -28.40
N TYR A 48 -62.05 16.23 -28.25
CA TYR A 48 -61.04 17.14 -27.67
C TYR A 48 -60.70 16.77 -26.20
N GLN A 49 -61.69 16.43 -25.39
CA GLN A 49 -61.47 15.99 -24.02
C GLN A 49 -60.73 14.67 -23.94
N ARG A 50 -60.95 13.74 -24.88
CA ARG A 50 -60.20 12.46 -24.94
C ARG A 50 -58.74 12.72 -25.36
N MET A 51 -58.55 13.58 -26.37
CA MET A 51 -57.19 13.97 -26.80
C MET A 51 -56.44 14.67 -25.68
N GLY A 52 -57.06 15.64 -24.98
CA GLY A 52 -56.45 16.34 -23.86
C GLY A 52 -56.02 15.37 -22.75
N ARG A 53 -56.89 14.39 -22.38
CA ARG A 53 -56.57 13.35 -21.40
C ARG A 53 -55.45 12.40 -21.87
N PHE A 54 -55.40 12.13 -23.19
CA PHE A 54 -54.32 11.33 -23.77
C PHE A 54 -52.97 12.05 -23.65
N PHE A 55 -52.85 13.29 -24.08
CA PHE A 55 -51.64 14.09 -23.97
C PHE A 55 -51.21 14.33 -22.52
N GLN A 56 -52.16 14.53 -21.62
CA GLN A 56 -51.85 14.65 -20.18
C GLN A 56 -51.26 13.36 -19.62
N ARG A 57 -51.83 12.19 -19.97
CA ARG A 57 -51.30 10.90 -19.55
C ARG A 57 -49.94 10.60 -20.14
N GLU A 58 -49.70 10.97 -21.38
CA GLU A 58 -48.41 10.81 -22.04
C GLU A 58 -47.32 11.63 -21.31
N LYS A 59 -47.63 12.90 -21.03
CA LYS A 59 -46.75 13.78 -20.27
C LYS A 59 -46.51 13.30 -18.84
N ASP A 60 -47.55 12.82 -18.14
CA ASP A 60 -47.42 12.28 -16.79
C ASP A 60 -46.59 10.99 -16.79
N ASN A 61 -46.65 10.18 -17.85
CA ASN A 61 -45.79 8.99 -18.00
C ASN A 61 -44.33 9.36 -18.24
N GLU A 62 -44.04 10.32 -19.13
CA GLU A 62 -42.67 10.84 -19.35
C GLU A 62 -42.04 11.38 -18.07
N ILE A 63 -42.79 12.17 -17.28
CA ILE A 63 -42.33 12.67 -16.00
C ILE A 63 -42.00 11.53 -15.03
N LYS A 64 -42.87 10.50 -14.96
CA LYS A 64 -42.64 9.33 -14.13
C LYS A 64 -41.42 8.53 -14.54
N GLU A 65 -41.22 8.35 -15.85
CA GLU A 65 -40.02 7.66 -16.37
C GLU A 65 -38.74 8.39 -15.97
N VAL A 66 -38.69 9.71 -16.14
CA VAL A 66 -37.55 10.55 -15.73
C VAL A 66 -37.32 10.49 -14.19
N GLU A 67 -38.40 10.52 -13.40
CA GLU A 67 -38.32 10.39 -11.94
C GLU A 67 -37.77 9.01 -11.51
N ILE A 68 -38.20 7.94 -12.19
CA ILE A 68 -37.72 6.58 -11.91
C ILE A 68 -36.23 6.47 -12.28
N GLU A 69 -35.84 7.01 -13.44
CA GLU A 69 -34.46 7.00 -13.89
C GLU A 69 -33.55 7.80 -12.94
N ASN A 70 -33.97 8.98 -12.51
CA ASN A 70 -33.25 9.79 -11.54
C ASN A 70 -33.08 9.07 -10.19
N LYS A 71 -34.16 8.46 -9.66
CA LYS A 71 -34.09 7.65 -8.44
C LYS A 71 -33.16 6.45 -8.58
N TYR A 72 -33.12 5.82 -9.75
CA TYR A 72 -32.20 4.72 -10.03
C TYR A 72 -30.74 5.19 -10.02
N HIS A 73 -30.44 6.31 -10.68
CA HIS A 73 -29.09 6.93 -10.68
C HIS A 73 -28.66 7.35 -9.26
N GLU A 74 -29.55 7.99 -8.49
CA GLU A 74 -29.26 8.34 -7.09
C GLU A 74 -28.95 7.10 -6.25
N LYS A 75 -29.69 6.02 -6.45
CA LYS A 75 -29.46 4.77 -5.73
C LYS A 75 -28.11 4.14 -6.09
N ILE A 76 -27.75 4.11 -7.38
CA ILE A 76 -26.44 3.62 -7.84
C ILE A 76 -25.32 4.47 -7.25
N LEU A 77 -25.39 5.79 -7.36
CA LEU A 77 -24.39 6.71 -6.82
C LEU A 77 -24.23 6.51 -5.31
N SER A 78 -25.34 6.39 -4.58
CA SER A 78 -25.29 6.16 -3.14
C SER A 78 -24.64 4.81 -2.77
N GLN A 79 -24.88 3.76 -3.58
CA GLN A 79 -24.26 2.46 -3.40
C GLN A 79 -22.76 2.50 -3.73
N LEU A 80 -22.35 3.15 -4.80
CA LEU A 80 -20.94 3.34 -5.17
C LEU A 80 -20.18 4.06 -4.06
N ILE A 81 -20.71 5.18 -3.57
CA ILE A 81 -20.10 5.94 -2.47
C ILE A 81 -20.00 5.11 -1.18
N ARG A 82 -21.00 4.27 -0.89
CA ARG A 82 -20.98 3.38 0.28
C ARG A 82 -19.99 2.22 0.14
N SER A 83 -19.83 1.70 -1.07
CA SER A 83 -18.89 0.59 -1.34
C SER A 83 -17.43 1.04 -1.42
N MET A 84 -17.18 2.33 -1.62
CA MET A 84 -15.84 2.90 -1.57
C MET A 84 -15.25 2.74 -0.16
N ASN A 85 -14.13 2.02 -0.07
CA ASN A 85 -13.36 1.91 1.18
C ASN A 85 -12.53 3.17 1.48
N LEU A 86 -12.62 4.19 0.64
CA LEU A 86 -11.92 5.46 0.77
C LEU A 86 -12.74 6.42 1.63
N PRO A 87 -12.24 6.89 2.78
CA PRO A 87 -12.89 7.93 3.57
C PRO A 87 -13.08 9.21 2.77
N MET A 88 -14.32 9.73 2.77
CA MET A 88 -14.70 10.91 1.99
C MET A 88 -15.67 11.78 2.77
N LEU A 89 -15.52 13.10 2.61
CA LEU A 89 -16.50 14.08 3.08
C LEU A 89 -16.73 15.16 2.00
N PHE A 90 -17.86 15.83 2.10
CA PHE A 90 -18.22 16.98 1.28
C PHE A 90 -18.56 18.17 2.15
N ILE A 91 -17.94 19.30 1.87
CA ILE A 91 -18.14 20.61 2.49
C ILE A 91 -18.92 21.44 1.50
N ASP A 92 -20.07 21.96 1.90
CA ASP A 92 -20.91 22.82 1.07
C ASP A 92 -20.33 24.24 0.90
N LYS A 93 -20.97 25.04 0.05
CA LYS A 93 -20.58 26.42 -0.22
C LYS A 93 -20.71 27.35 1.00
N GLU A 94 -21.30 26.91 2.08
CA GLU A 94 -21.39 27.63 3.36
C GLU A 94 -20.28 27.21 4.34
N GLY A 95 -19.43 26.27 3.97
CA GLY A 95 -18.35 25.72 4.80
C GLY A 95 -18.81 24.68 5.82
N LYS A 96 -20.03 24.13 5.65
CA LYS A 96 -20.54 23.08 6.52
C LYS A 96 -20.31 21.71 5.91
N ILE A 97 -20.03 20.72 6.74
CA ILE A 97 -19.96 19.33 6.30
C ILE A 97 -21.37 18.83 5.98
N ALA A 98 -21.69 18.75 4.69
CA ALA A 98 -22.99 18.30 4.21
C ALA A 98 -23.07 16.76 4.15
N PHE A 99 -21.95 16.08 3.87
CA PHE A 99 -21.93 14.63 3.73
C PHE A 99 -20.63 14.01 4.23
N THR A 100 -20.73 12.78 4.77
CA THR A 100 -19.61 11.88 5.05
C THR A 100 -20.01 10.46 4.68
N ASN A 101 -19.12 9.70 4.02
CA ASN A 101 -19.38 8.31 3.72
C ASN A 101 -19.15 7.39 4.94
N GLN A 102 -19.47 6.10 4.79
CA GLN A 102 -19.34 5.12 5.87
C GLN A 102 -17.87 4.89 6.28
N SER A 103 -16.96 4.89 5.30
CA SER A 103 -15.53 4.70 5.54
C SER A 103 -14.93 5.82 6.39
N PHE A 104 -15.35 7.08 6.15
CA PHE A 104 -14.94 8.20 6.96
C PHE A 104 -15.39 8.05 8.42
N ARG A 105 -16.68 7.74 8.65
CA ARG A 105 -17.23 7.57 10.00
C ARG A 105 -16.57 6.44 10.79
N LYS A 106 -16.23 5.33 10.12
CA LYS A 106 -15.52 4.20 10.73
C LYS A 106 -14.04 4.49 10.99
N GLY A 107 -13.38 5.17 10.06
CA GLY A 107 -11.94 5.43 10.14
C GLY A 107 -11.53 6.49 11.15
N PHE A 108 -12.37 7.53 11.34
CA PHE A 108 -12.04 8.66 12.20
C PHE A 108 -12.82 8.69 13.51
N GLU A 109 -13.79 7.79 13.71
CA GLU A 109 -14.60 7.66 14.95
C GLU A 109 -15.24 8.96 15.43
N ILE A 110 -15.51 9.91 14.51
CA ILE A 110 -16.11 11.19 14.84
C ILE A 110 -17.63 11.12 14.58
N PRO A 111 -18.47 11.07 15.61
CA PRO A 111 -19.92 11.07 15.43
C PRO A 111 -20.45 12.48 15.11
N HIS A 112 -21.52 12.56 14.32
CA HIS A 112 -22.32 13.76 14.10
C HIS A 112 -21.57 14.98 13.52
N LEU A 113 -20.86 14.79 12.39
CA LEU A 113 -20.19 15.88 11.68
C LEU A 113 -21.12 16.69 10.77
N LYS A 114 -22.23 16.12 10.33
CA LYS A 114 -23.16 16.78 9.39
C LYS A 114 -23.68 18.09 9.95
N GLY A 115 -23.53 19.17 9.21
CA GLY A 115 -23.95 20.52 9.55
C GLY A 115 -22.95 21.32 10.40
N ARG A 116 -21.81 20.74 10.82
CA ARG A 116 -20.74 21.48 11.53
C ARG A 116 -19.81 22.16 10.54
N TYR A 117 -19.24 23.28 10.93
CA TYR A 117 -18.24 23.97 10.13
C TYR A 117 -16.92 23.18 10.09
N TYR A 118 -16.30 23.08 8.92
CA TYR A 118 -15.01 22.37 8.78
C TYR A 118 -13.89 23.03 9.61
N LYS A 119 -13.93 24.35 9.80
CA LYS A 119 -12.95 25.11 10.61
C LYS A 119 -13.00 24.76 12.11
N ASP A 120 -14.14 24.24 12.59
CA ASP A 120 -14.28 23.78 13.97
C ASP A 120 -13.73 22.37 14.22
N ILE A 121 -13.43 21.64 13.13
CA ILE A 121 -13.09 20.22 13.15
C ILE A 121 -11.65 19.99 12.72
N PHE A 122 -11.22 20.65 11.66
CA PHE A 122 -9.87 20.52 11.14
C PHE A 122 -8.94 21.51 11.82
N VAL A 123 -7.70 21.04 12.07
CA VAL A 123 -6.65 21.83 12.73
C VAL A 123 -5.32 21.67 12.00
N GLY A 124 -4.44 22.66 12.13
CA GLY A 124 -3.09 22.64 11.55
C GLY A 124 -3.09 22.44 10.03
N GLU A 125 -2.16 21.63 9.53
CA GLU A 125 -1.96 21.38 8.09
C GLU A 125 -3.22 20.92 7.35
N MET A 126 -4.09 20.19 8.03
CA MET A 126 -5.37 19.74 7.48
C MET A 126 -6.33 20.91 7.23
N LEU A 127 -6.42 21.84 8.18
CA LEU A 127 -7.24 23.04 8.02
C LEU A 127 -6.71 23.91 6.89
N ASP A 128 -5.39 24.14 6.85
CA ASP A 128 -4.75 24.98 5.82
C ASP A 128 -5.00 24.42 4.42
N LEU A 129 -4.89 23.09 4.25
CA LEU A 129 -5.14 22.43 2.96
C LEU A 129 -6.57 22.62 2.48
N VAL A 130 -7.54 22.38 3.36
CA VAL A 130 -8.96 22.47 3.01
C VAL A 130 -9.38 23.93 2.81
N ASP A 131 -8.89 24.85 3.67
CA ASP A 131 -9.19 26.28 3.58
C ASP A 131 -8.64 26.88 2.29
N GLN A 132 -7.41 26.54 1.90
CA GLN A 132 -6.83 26.97 0.60
C GLN A 132 -7.62 26.45 -0.59
N CYS A 133 -8.02 25.17 -0.59
CA CYS A 133 -8.85 24.63 -1.67
C CYS A 133 -10.19 25.33 -1.74
N TYR A 134 -10.82 25.55 -0.59
CA TYR A 134 -12.12 26.19 -0.48
C TYR A 134 -12.10 27.67 -0.93
N VAL A 135 -11.07 28.43 -0.53
CA VAL A 135 -10.94 29.86 -0.84
C VAL A 135 -10.46 30.12 -2.28
N PHE A 136 -9.50 29.33 -2.76
CA PHE A 136 -8.92 29.52 -4.10
C PHE A 136 -9.57 28.67 -5.18
N GLU A 137 -10.54 27.81 -4.81
CA GLU A 137 -11.28 26.94 -5.73
C GLU A 137 -10.37 26.10 -6.63
N ARG A 138 -9.24 25.62 -6.08
CA ARG A 138 -8.25 24.80 -6.79
C ARG A 138 -8.02 23.48 -6.06
N PRO A 139 -7.83 22.39 -6.82
CA PRO A 139 -7.50 21.11 -6.20
C PRO A 139 -6.12 21.19 -5.53
N LEU A 140 -6.05 20.66 -4.31
CA LEU A 140 -4.82 20.56 -3.51
C LEU A 140 -4.68 19.16 -2.93
N SER A 141 -3.45 18.73 -2.74
CA SER A 141 -3.13 17.45 -2.11
C SER A 141 -1.91 17.61 -1.22
N SER A 142 -1.96 16.98 -0.03
CA SER A 142 -0.83 16.92 0.90
C SER A 142 -0.91 15.66 1.75
N VAL A 143 0.25 15.23 2.28
CA VAL A 143 0.31 14.14 3.25
C VAL A 143 0.25 14.73 4.64
N VAL A 144 -0.83 14.41 5.37
CA VAL A 144 -1.09 14.94 6.71
C VAL A 144 -1.07 13.79 7.72
N LYS A 145 -0.45 14.03 8.88
CA LYS A 145 -0.50 13.07 9.99
C LYS A 145 -1.74 13.33 10.85
N ILE A 146 -2.64 12.33 10.87
CA ILE A 146 -3.86 12.37 11.70
C ILE A 146 -3.75 11.26 12.73
N GLN A 147 -3.70 11.63 14.01
CA GLN A 147 -3.42 10.70 15.12
C GLN A 147 -2.09 9.98 14.94
N SER A 148 -2.11 8.65 14.74
CA SER A 148 -0.92 7.82 14.53
C SER A 148 -0.69 7.41 13.09
N ARG A 149 -1.53 7.86 12.13
CA ARG A 149 -1.50 7.45 10.72
C ARG A 149 -1.20 8.60 9.79
N TYR A 150 -0.64 8.30 8.64
CA TYR A 150 -0.41 9.24 7.56
C TYR A 150 -1.50 9.07 6.49
N TYR A 151 -2.16 10.18 6.17
CA TYR A 151 -3.16 10.22 5.11
C TYR A 151 -2.72 11.17 4.02
N GLN A 152 -2.76 10.72 2.77
CA GLN A 152 -2.79 11.62 1.63
C GLN A 152 -4.20 12.19 1.56
N VAL A 153 -4.31 13.49 1.78
CA VAL A 153 -5.57 14.22 1.75
C VAL A 153 -5.64 14.98 0.44
N GLU A 154 -6.68 14.70 -0.34
CA GLU A 154 -6.97 15.38 -1.60
C GLU A 154 -8.24 16.20 -1.44
N SER A 155 -8.14 17.50 -1.67
CA SER A 155 -9.24 18.44 -1.59
C SER A 155 -9.51 19.00 -2.98
N SER A 156 -10.75 18.86 -3.49
CA SER A 156 -11.13 19.26 -4.84
C SER A 156 -12.43 20.04 -4.83
N PRO A 157 -12.49 21.21 -5.51
CA PRO A 157 -13.70 22.01 -5.63
C PRO A 157 -14.73 21.32 -6.53
N VAL A 158 -16.01 21.52 -6.23
CA VAL A 158 -17.14 21.02 -6.99
C VAL A 158 -17.95 22.21 -7.52
N PHE A 159 -18.33 22.14 -8.79
CA PHE A 159 -19.10 23.17 -9.47
C PHE A 159 -20.42 22.58 -10.00
N SER A 160 -21.54 23.25 -9.79
CA SER A 160 -22.87 22.80 -10.22
C SER A 160 -23.18 23.11 -11.68
N ASP A 161 -22.57 24.14 -12.24
CA ASP A 161 -22.74 24.55 -13.62
C ASP A 161 -21.40 24.56 -14.34
N LYS A 162 -21.33 23.83 -15.47
CA LYS A 162 -20.10 23.77 -16.29
C LYS A 162 -19.86 25.07 -17.08
N GLU A 163 -20.92 25.82 -17.39
CA GLU A 163 -20.78 27.05 -18.15
C GLU A 163 -20.47 28.28 -17.28
N HIS A 164 -21.01 28.31 -16.06
CA HIS A 164 -20.88 29.46 -15.16
C HIS A 164 -19.93 29.21 -13.98
N LEU A 165 -19.42 27.96 -13.81
CA LEU A 165 -18.50 27.55 -12.75
C LEU A 165 -18.98 27.99 -11.35
N ILE A 166 -20.26 27.74 -11.04
CA ILE A 166 -20.82 28.09 -9.74
C ILE A 166 -20.27 27.10 -8.70
N PHE A 167 -19.49 27.60 -7.73
CA PHE A 167 -18.93 26.81 -6.66
C PHE A 167 -20.01 26.28 -5.72
N ASP A 168 -20.08 24.97 -5.60
CA ASP A 168 -21.04 24.26 -4.76
C ASP A 168 -20.43 23.73 -3.46
N GLY A 169 -19.11 23.60 -3.43
CA GLY A 169 -18.41 23.09 -2.27
C GLY A 169 -17.11 22.37 -2.62
N THR A 170 -16.63 21.61 -1.65
CA THR A 170 -15.33 20.90 -1.76
C THR A 170 -15.49 19.45 -1.32
N ILE A 171 -15.02 18.51 -2.15
CA ILE A 171 -14.85 17.11 -1.78
C ILE A 171 -13.46 16.93 -1.18
N VAL A 172 -13.39 16.20 -0.06
CA VAL A 172 -12.12 15.84 0.59
C VAL A 172 -12.04 14.33 0.70
N LEU A 173 -10.96 13.76 0.16
CA LEU A 173 -10.65 12.33 0.13
C LEU A 173 -9.44 12.04 1.01
N PHE A 174 -9.43 10.87 1.67
CA PHE A 174 -8.35 10.46 2.58
C PHE A 174 -7.85 9.07 2.18
N THR A 175 -6.62 8.99 1.70
CA THR A 175 -5.95 7.72 1.40
C THR A 175 -4.94 7.41 2.49
N ASP A 176 -5.09 6.27 3.18
CA ASP A 176 -4.10 5.83 4.19
C ASP A 176 -2.80 5.44 3.47
N VAL A 177 -1.76 6.24 3.68
CA VAL A 177 -0.42 6.06 3.12
C VAL A 177 0.62 5.71 4.20
N SER A 178 0.17 5.31 5.40
CA SER A 178 1.05 5.03 6.54
C SER A 178 2.12 4.00 6.20
N LYS A 179 1.72 2.88 5.57
CA LYS A 179 2.67 1.83 5.15
C LYS A 179 3.68 2.34 4.11
N MET A 180 3.24 3.17 3.17
CA MET A 180 4.14 3.76 2.17
C MET A 180 5.13 4.71 2.82
N LYS A 181 4.66 5.52 3.77
CA LYS A 181 5.49 6.46 4.54
C LYS A 181 6.51 5.74 5.42
N GLU A 182 6.10 4.67 6.09
CA GLU A 182 7.02 3.81 6.86
C GLU A 182 8.14 3.24 5.99
N ILE A 183 7.80 2.76 4.79
CA ILE A 183 8.79 2.25 3.83
C ILE A 183 9.74 3.37 3.38
N GLU A 184 9.21 4.55 3.06
CA GLU A 184 10.02 5.72 2.67
C GLU A 184 10.98 6.13 3.79
N ASP A 185 10.50 6.20 5.03
CA ASP A 185 11.31 6.58 6.17
C ASP A 185 12.37 5.51 6.50
N MET A 186 12.04 4.20 6.37
CA MET A 186 13.01 3.12 6.47
C MET A 186 14.10 3.21 5.38
N GLN A 187 13.74 3.58 4.15
CA GLN A 187 14.73 3.78 3.07
C GLN A 187 15.65 4.97 3.34
N LYS A 188 15.09 6.09 3.80
CA LYS A 188 15.90 7.27 4.18
C LYS A 188 16.87 6.95 5.32
N GLN A 189 16.38 6.24 6.34
CA GLN A 189 17.21 5.81 7.46
C GLN A 189 18.34 4.89 6.99
N PHE A 190 18.03 3.90 6.14
CA PHE A 190 19.03 3.00 5.56
C PHE A 190 20.14 3.76 4.80
N LEU A 191 19.77 4.72 3.94
CA LEU A 191 20.78 5.54 3.22
C LEU A 191 21.64 6.38 4.16
N SER A 192 21.05 6.92 5.22
CA SER A 192 21.78 7.65 6.26
C SER A 192 22.78 6.75 6.97
N ASP A 193 22.35 5.54 7.39
CA ASP A 193 23.18 4.58 8.10
C ASP A 193 24.33 4.07 7.23
N VAL A 194 24.07 3.75 5.95
CA VAL A 194 25.08 3.40 4.95
C VAL A 194 26.14 4.50 4.86
N SER A 195 25.70 5.77 4.74
CA SER A 195 26.60 6.92 4.62
C SER A 195 27.51 7.04 5.85
N HIS A 196 26.95 6.86 7.03
CA HIS A 196 27.71 6.90 8.29
C HIS A 196 28.71 5.75 8.42
N GLU A 197 28.29 4.51 8.10
CA GLU A 197 29.15 3.32 8.20
C GLU A 197 30.27 3.29 7.16
N LEU A 198 30.08 3.92 5.99
CA LEU A 198 31.15 4.10 5.00
C LEU A 198 32.09 5.26 5.32
N LYS A 199 31.59 6.36 5.91
CA LYS A 199 32.41 7.54 6.23
C LYS A 199 33.49 7.23 7.29
N THR A 200 33.15 6.39 8.27
CA THR A 200 34.08 6.04 9.35
C THR A 200 35.37 5.36 8.85
N PRO A 201 35.31 4.22 8.13
CA PRO A 201 36.51 3.57 7.59
C PRO A 201 37.24 4.45 6.58
N MET A 202 36.52 5.21 5.76
CA MET A 202 37.13 6.16 4.79
C MET A 202 37.96 7.22 5.50
N SER A 203 37.45 7.80 6.60
CA SER A 203 38.20 8.79 7.37
C SER A 203 39.46 8.18 8.03
N ALA A 204 39.37 6.93 8.50
CA ALA A 204 40.54 6.22 9.04
C ALA A 204 41.59 5.93 7.96
N ILE A 205 41.16 5.51 6.76
CA ILE A 205 42.04 5.31 5.60
C ILE A 205 42.74 6.62 5.23
N ILE A 206 42.00 7.72 5.07
CA ILE A 206 42.58 9.02 4.72
C ILE A 206 43.60 9.49 5.77
N GLY A 207 43.20 9.39 7.08
CA GLY A 207 44.12 9.81 8.16
C GLY A 207 45.37 8.94 8.23
N SER A 208 45.25 7.62 7.97
CA SER A 208 46.42 6.74 7.92
C SER A 208 47.35 7.09 6.77
N VAL A 209 46.81 7.39 5.57
CA VAL A 209 47.61 7.86 4.42
C VAL A 209 48.33 9.19 4.73
N GLU A 210 47.68 10.14 5.39
CA GLU A 210 48.27 11.41 5.77
C GLU A 210 49.44 11.22 6.74
N ILE A 211 49.32 10.33 7.74
CA ILE A 211 50.39 10.01 8.69
C ILE A 211 51.55 9.28 7.98
N LEU A 212 51.24 8.30 7.15
CA LEU A 212 52.27 7.59 6.37
C LEU A 212 53.03 8.53 5.45
N LYS A 213 52.36 9.54 4.85
CA LYS A 213 53.01 10.55 4.02
C LYS A 213 53.92 11.48 4.80
N ARG A 214 53.60 11.78 6.05
CA ARG A 214 54.35 12.68 6.92
C ARG A 214 55.53 12.00 7.62
N ASP A 215 55.29 10.87 8.26
CA ASP A 215 56.20 10.23 9.22
C ASP A 215 56.60 8.79 8.84
N GLY A 216 55.91 8.19 7.82
CA GLY A 216 56.04 6.76 7.51
C GLY A 216 57.38 6.31 6.94
N LEU A 217 58.14 7.26 6.35
CA LEU A 217 59.49 6.98 5.80
C LEU A 217 60.58 6.92 6.90
N ASP A 218 60.33 7.57 8.04
CA ASP A 218 61.32 7.74 9.11
C ASP A 218 61.17 6.69 10.23
N SER A 219 60.02 5.96 10.31
CA SER A 219 59.77 4.95 11.32
C SER A 219 59.10 3.70 10.71
N PRO A 220 59.83 2.57 10.62
CA PRO A 220 59.26 1.30 10.15
C PRO A 220 58.06 0.80 10.99
N GLU A 221 58.06 1.07 12.31
CA GLU A 221 56.96 0.70 13.21
C GLU A 221 55.70 1.47 12.86
N ILE A 222 55.79 2.79 12.65
CA ILE A 222 54.64 3.61 12.24
C ILE A 222 54.14 3.15 10.87
N PHE A 223 55.07 2.86 9.94
CA PHE A 223 54.70 2.37 8.62
C PHE A 223 53.88 1.08 8.71
N GLN A 224 54.35 0.08 9.49
CA GLN A 224 53.65 -1.18 9.61
C GLN A 224 52.27 -1.02 10.29
N GLU A 225 52.22 -0.25 11.39
CA GLU A 225 50.95 -0.02 12.13
C GLU A 225 49.88 0.61 11.22
N PHE A 226 50.23 1.67 10.52
CA PHE A 226 49.25 2.36 9.66
C PHE A 226 48.90 1.61 8.38
N MET A 227 49.82 0.78 7.84
CA MET A 227 49.50 -0.16 6.74
C MET A 227 48.53 -1.23 7.20
N ASP A 228 48.65 -1.75 8.40
CA ASP A 228 47.72 -2.75 8.94
C ASP A 228 46.32 -2.13 9.15
N ILE A 229 46.27 -0.88 9.64
CA ILE A 229 44.99 -0.11 9.73
C ILE A 229 44.37 0.07 8.36
N LEU A 230 45.14 0.48 7.36
CA LEU A 230 44.67 0.67 5.99
C LEU A 230 44.05 -0.60 5.40
N LEU A 231 44.78 -1.74 5.54
CA LEU A 231 44.29 -3.03 5.06
C LEU A 231 43.00 -3.42 5.77
N LYS A 232 42.96 -3.31 7.09
CA LYS A 232 41.81 -3.64 7.93
C LYS A 232 40.58 -2.82 7.54
N GLU A 233 40.69 -1.51 7.44
CA GLU A 233 39.56 -0.65 7.13
C GLU A 233 39.11 -0.79 5.66
N SER A 234 40.03 -1.10 4.74
CA SER A 234 39.70 -1.44 3.34
C SER A 234 38.87 -2.70 3.23
N TYR A 235 39.26 -3.78 3.95
CA TYR A 235 38.47 -5.01 4.02
C TYR A 235 37.11 -4.80 4.69
N ARG A 236 37.07 -3.99 5.76
CA ARG A 236 35.81 -3.61 6.40
C ARG A 236 34.86 -2.92 5.41
N MET A 237 35.37 -1.96 4.66
CA MET A 237 34.57 -1.23 3.66
C MET A 237 34.08 -2.16 2.54
N GLN A 238 34.92 -3.08 2.08
CA GLN A 238 34.55 -4.11 1.11
C GLN A 238 33.39 -4.99 1.62
N ASN A 239 33.45 -5.42 2.87
CA ASN A 239 32.39 -6.24 3.48
C ASN A 239 31.07 -5.46 3.57
N ILE A 240 31.10 -4.17 3.98
CA ILE A 240 29.91 -3.32 4.02
C ILE A 240 29.27 -3.22 2.62
N ILE A 241 30.09 -2.98 1.58
CA ILE A 241 29.62 -2.90 0.20
C ILE A 241 28.97 -4.24 -0.24
N ASN A 242 29.63 -5.36 0.04
CA ASN A 242 29.11 -6.68 -0.30
C ASN A 242 27.77 -6.96 0.39
N ASP A 243 27.65 -6.65 1.67
CA ASP A 243 26.43 -6.81 2.46
C ASP A 243 25.28 -5.96 1.89
N ILE A 244 25.58 -4.71 1.49
CA ILE A 244 24.60 -3.81 0.84
C ILE A 244 24.14 -4.37 -0.50
N LEU A 245 25.08 -4.86 -1.33
CA LEU A 245 24.75 -5.47 -2.63
C LEU A 245 23.90 -6.73 -2.44
N GLU A 246 24.20 -7.55 -1.44
CA GLU A 246 23.41 -8.74 -1.11
C GLU A 246 22.00 -8.38 -0.64
N LEU A 247 21.84 -7.42 0.27
CA LEU A 247 20.52 -6.89 0.65
C LEU A 247 19.76 -6.33 -0.53
N SER A 248 20.42 -5.53 -1.37
CA SER A 248 19.80 -4.96 -2.59
C SER A 248 19.32 -6.06 -3.54
N ARG A 249 20.08 -7.15 -3.69
CA ARG A 249 19.68 -8.32 -4.49
C ARG A 249 18.47 -9.02 -3.87
N LEU A 250 18.47 -9.20 -2.54
CA LEU A 250 17.38 -9.87 -1.82
C LEU A 250 16.09 -9.04 -1.74
N ASP A 251 16.16 -7.72 -1.90
CA ASP A 251 14.99 -6.84 -1.96
C ASP A 251 14.33 -6.79 -3.35
N GLN A 252 14.94 -7.40 -4.38
CA GLN A 252 14.33 -7.48 -5.70
C GLN A 252 13.09 -8.40 -5.68
N THR A 253 12.06 -8.00 -6.43
CA THR A 253 10.75 -8.70 -6.50
C THR A 253 10.83 -10.14 -7.04
N ARG A 254 11.96 -10.53 -7.66
CA ARG A 254 12.15 -11.86 -8.30
C ARG A 254 13.52 -12.44 -7.99
N VAL A 255 13.80 -12.69 -6.72
CA VAL A 255 14.97 -13.49 -6.35
C VAL A 255 14.72 -14.94 -6.79
N LYS A 256 15.49 -15.44 -7.73
CA LYS A 256 15.44 -16.86 -8.13
C LYS A 256 16.29 -17.68 -7.16
N LEU A 257 15.64 -18.50 -6.34
CA LEU A 257 16.30 -19.50 -5.52
C LEU A 257 16.57 -20.75 -6.37
N ASP A 258 17.76 -21.32 -6.26
CA ASP A 258 18.19 -22.51 -7.02
C ASP A 258 18.13 -23.75 -6.12
N PHE A 259 16.95 -24.34 -6.02
CA PHE A 259 16.72 -25.53 -5.20
C PHE A 259 17.28 -26.77 -5.87
N LYS A 260 18.31 -27.38 -5.27
CA LYS A 260 18.98 -28.60 -5.72
C LYS A 260 19.20 -29.58 -4.58
N GLU A 261 19.44 -30.84 -4.92
CA GLU A 261 19.91 -31.79 -3.92
C GLU A 261 21.24 -31.32 -3.33
N LEU A 262 21.26 -31.09 -2.02
CA LEU A 262 22.36 -30.54 -1.28
C LEU A 262 22.88 -31.53 -0.23
N ASP A 263 24.14 -31.84 -0.29
CA ASP A 263 24.86 -32.48 0.83
C ASP A 263 25.19 -31.43 1.90
N VAL A 264 24.29 -31.31 2.89
CA VAL A 264 24.43 -30.34 3.99
C VAL A 264 25.76 -30.53 4.74
N LYS A 265 26.23 -31.79 4.88
CA LYS A 265 27.49 -32.09 5.59
C LYS A 265 28.68 -31.46 4.86
N ALA A 266 28.68 -31.52 3.52
CA ALA A 266 29.75 -30.92 2.73
C ALA A 266 29.73 -29.37 2.86
N VAL A 267 28.56 -28.72 2.81
CA VAL A 267 28.46 -27.28 2.93
C VAL A 267 28.86 -26.77 4.32
N VAL A 268 28.45 -27.47 5.37
CA VAL A 268 28.86 -27.11 6.73
C VAL A 268 30.37 -27.28 6.93
N LYS A 269 30.96 -28.36 6.39
CA LYS A 269 32.40 -28.60 6.45
C LYS A 269 33.17 -27.49 5.71
N GLU A 270 32.76 -27.13 4.50
CA GLU A 270 33.36 -26.03 3.75
C GLU A 270 33.31 -24.70 4.55
N SER A 271 32.19 -24.43 5.21
CA SER A 271 32.04 -23.22 6.04
C SER A 271 32.96 -23.30 7.30
N ILE A 272 33.05 -24.44 7.94
CA ILE A 272 33.97 -24.64 9.10
C ILE A 272 35.42 -24.42 8.64
N ASP A 273 35.85 -25.07 7.55
CA ASP A 273 37.22 -24.95 7.04
C ASP A 273 37.61 -23.50 6.73
N LEU A 274 36.63 -22.69 6.24
CA LEU A 274 36.83 -21.27 5.99
C LEU A 274 37.08 -20.45 7.26
N PHE A 275 36.36 -20.75 8.34
CA PHE A 275 36.43 -19.96 9.58
C PHE A 275 37.39 -20.54 10.63
N GLU A 276 37.91 -21.74 10.43
CA GLU A 276 38.83 -22.42 11.35
C GLU A 276 40.07 -21.58 11.71
N PRO A 277 40.75 -20.86 10.75
CA PRO A 277 41.88 -20.01 11.13
C PRO A 277 41.51 -18.93 12.14
N MET A 278 40.39 -18.23 11.91
CA MET A 278 39.91 -17.17 12.81
C MET A 278 39.49 -17.71 14.20
N ALA A 279 38.87 -18.88 14.21
CA ALA A 279 38.50 -19.55 15.46
C ALA A 279 39.73 -19.96 16.27
N LYS A 280 40.75 -20.50 15.60
CA LYS A 280 42.02 -20.88 16.25
C LYS A 280 42.77 -19.70 16.88
N GLU A 281 42.78 -18.53 16.21
CA GLU A 281 43.37 -17.29 16.74
C GLU A 281 42.76 -16.87 18.09
N LYS A 282 41.47 -17.20 18.29
CA LYS A 282 40.72 -16.91 19.52
C LYS A 282 40.58 -18.12 20.45
N HIS A 283 41.29 -19.21 20.22
CA HIS A 283 41.17 -20.45 21.00
C HIS A 283 39.77 -21.03 21.06
N ILE A 284 38.98 -20.85 19.96
CA ILE A 284 37.61 -21.34 19.80
C ILE A 284 37.64 -22.68 19.06
N SER A 285 36.91 -23.67 19.59
CA SER A 285 36.70 -24.96 18.92
C SER A 285 35.37 -25.00 18.17
N LEU A 286 35.39 -25.35 16.87
CA LEU A 286 34.19 -25.53 16.07
C LEU A 286 33.76 -26.98 16.06
N ILE A 287 32.58 -27.31 16.61
CA ILE A 287 32.06 -28.69 16.72
C ILE A 287 30.79 -28.79 15.84
N TYR A 288 30.73 -29.85 15.00
CA TYR A 288 29.60 -30.12 14.14
C TYR A 288 28.87 -31.41 14.48
N HIS A 289 27.58 -31.33 14.76
CA HIS A 289 26.70 -32.47 14.97
C HIS A 289 25.68 -32.58 13.82
N ASN A 290 25.89 -33.54 12.94
CA ASN A 290 24.99 -33.82 11.82
C ASN A 290 23.99 -34.94 12.18
N LYS A 291 22.68 -34.68 11.96
CA LYS A 291 21.60 -35.67 12.02
C LYS A 291 20.88 -35.83 10.67
N ILE A 292 21.51 -35.42 9.56
CA ILE A 292 20.96 -35.53 8.20
C ILE A 292 21.82 -36.54 7.45
N GLU A 293 21.23 -37.70 7.14
CA GLU A 293 21.95 -38.80 6.47
C GLU A 293 21.87 -38.73 4.95
N LYS A 294 20.82 -38.09 4.40
CA LYS A 294 20.56 -38.03 2.96
C LYS A 294 20.57 -36.59 2.46
N PRO A 295 20.95 -36.34 1.22
CA PRO A 295 20.82 -35.02 0.62
C PRO A 295 19.39 -34.48 0.74
N VAL A 296 19.25 -33.16 0.90
CA VAL A 296 17.99 -32.45 1.00
C VAL A 296 17.88 -31.38 -0.10
N ILE A 297 16.68 -31.11 -0.57
CA ILE A 297 16.47 -30.09 -1.62
C ILE A 297 16.43 -28.72 -0.97
N LEU A 298 17.53 -27.97 -1.12
CA LEU A 298 17.71 -26.61 -0.60
C LEU A 298 18.50 -25.77 -1.60
N ASP A 299 18.49 -24.45 -1.43
CA ASP A 299 19.39 -23.56 -2.16
C ASP A 299 20.74 -23.48 -1.44
N TYR A 300 21.82 -23.78 -2.16
CA TYR A 300 23.19 -23.78 -1.62
C TYR A 300 23.59 -22.41 -1.10
N SER A 301 23.30 -21.34 -1.84
CA SER A 301 23.69 -19.98 -1.46
C SER A 301 23.00 -19.56 -0.17
N THR A 302 21.72 -19.90 -0.02
CA THR A 302 20.93 -19.69 1.20
C THR A 302 21.63 -20.33 2.43
N VAL A 303 21.94 -21.63 2.35
CA VAL A 303 22.54 -22.35 3.50
C VAL A 303 23.93 -21.80 3.81
N LYS A 304 24.73 -21.53 2.80
CA LYS A 304 26.09 -20.99 2.95
C LYS A 304 26.08 -19.60 3.59
N THR A 305 25.22 -18.68 3.12
CA THR A 305 25.11 -17.32 3.67
C THR A 305 24.66 -17.35 5.14
N ILE A 306 23.66 -18.18 5.49
CA ILE A 306 23.21 -18.32 6.88
C ILE A 306 24.35 -18.84 7.78
N LEU A 307 25.03 -19.92 7.36
CA LEU A 307 26.15 -20.48 8.08
C LEU A 307 27.28 -19.48 8.29
N SER A 308 27.70 -18.79 7.23
CA SER A 308 28.79 -17.82 7.28
C SER A 308 28.49 -16.68 8.25
N ASN A 309 27.25 -16.14 8.24
CA ASN A 309 26.85 -15.09 9.16
C ASN A 309 26.86 -15.60 10.63
N PHE A 310 26.23 -16.73 10.89
CA PHE A 310 26.15 -17.25 12.25
C PHE A 310 27.52 -17.65 12.84
N ILE A 311 28.37 -18.34 12.05
CA ILE A 311 29.72 -18.73 12.51
C ILE A 311 30.59 -17.48 12.71
N SER A 312 30.57 -16.54 11.79
CA SER A 312 31.29 -15.28 11.89
C SER A 312 30.88 -14.48 13.13
N ASP A 313 29.59 -14.35 13.40
CA ASP A 313 29.09 -13.64 14.58
C ASP A 313 29.41 -14.40 15.86
N ALA A 314 29.26 -15.72 15.90
CA ALA A 314 29.66 -16.54 17.04
C ALA A 314 31.14 -16.36 17.39
N ILE A 315 32.06 -16.39 16.40
CA ILE A 315 33.50 -16.14 16.61
C ILE A 315 33.76 -14.71 17.08
N LYS A 316 33.08 -13.72 16.52
CA LYS A 316 33.27 -12.30 16.89
C LYS A 316 32.94 -12.03 18.35
N TYR A 317 31.81 -12.58 18.81
CA TYR A 317 31.26 -12.29 20.14
C TYR A 317 31.68 -13.29 21.22
N SER A 318 32.48 -14.29 20.88
CA SER A 318 33.17 -15.17 21.82
C SER A 318 34.64 -14.79 21.94
N ASN A 319 35.20 -14.96 23.14
CA ASN A 319 36.65 -14.76 23.40
C ASN A 319 37.41 -16.09 23.33
N ASP A 320 36.82 -17.18 23.79
CA ASP A 320 37.29 -18.55 23.81
C ASP A 320 36.09 -19.51 23.85
N GLY A 321 36.28 -20.79 24.02
CA GLY A 321 35.24 -21.79 24.26
C GLY A 321 34.84 -22.58 22.99
N VAL A 322 33.59 -22.99 22.94
CA VAL A 322 33.08 -23.90 21.91
C VAL A 322 31.92 -23.28 21.14
N ILE A 323 31.99 -23.31 19.80
CA ILE A 323 30.86 -23.03 18.92
C ILE A 323 30.34 -24.36 18.39
N THR A 324 29.08 -24.65 18.69
CA THR A 324 28.41 -25.89 18.29
C THR A 324 27.43 -25.63 17.14
N ILE A 325 27.68 -26.29 16.00
CA ILE A 325 26.80 -26.25 14.81
C ILE A 325 26.00 -27.55 14.81
N LYS A 326 24.66 -27.46 14.68
CA LYS A 326 23.79 -28.64 14.63
C LYS A 326 22.89 -28.57 13.41
N THR A 327 22.78 -29.69 12.67
CA THR A 327 21.81 -29.81 11.57
C THR A 327 20.94 -31.05 11.79
N LYS A 328 19.62 -30.88 11.60
CA LYS A 328 18.65 -31.98 11.65
C LYS A 328 17.51 -31.76 10.65
N LYS A 329 16.82 -32.83 10.29
CA LYS A 329 15.55 -32.80 9.58
C LYS A 329 14.41 -33.06 10.55
N GLU A 330 13.40 -32.18 10.58
CA GLU A 330 12.27 -32.29 11.49
C GLU A 330 10.98 -31.85 10.74
N ASN A 331 9.96 -32.70 10.68
CA ASN A 331 8.68 -32.39 10.03
C ASN A 331 8.80 -31.75 8.63
N ASN A 332 9.63 -32.29 7.76
CA ASN A 332 9.94 -31.76 6.43
C ASN A 332 10.61 -30.37 6.43
N MET A 333 11.15 -29.95 7.58
CA MET A 333 11.95 -28.74 7.72
C MET A 333 13.42 -29.11 7.90
N PHE A 334 14.30 -28.37 7.24
CA PHE A 334 15.71 -28.33 7.55
C PHE A 334 15.90 -27.40 8.73
N VAL A 335 16.55 -27.86 9.80
CA VAL A 335 16.83 -27.09 11.00
C VAL A 335 18.34 -26.98 11.16
N LEU A 336 18.83 -25.75 11.17
CA LEU A 336 20.22 -25.38 11.42
C LEU A 336 20.26 -24.57 12.71
N SER A 337 21.11 -24.94 13.65
CA SER A 337 21.38 -24.09 14.81
C SER A 337 22.89 -23.93 15.02
N VAL A 338 23.28 -22.73 15.44
CA VAL A 338 24.64 -22.38 15.85
C VAL A 338 24.56 -21.80 17.24
N GLN A 339 25.30 -22.43 18.17
CA GLN A 339 25.38 -22.08 19.57
C GLN A 339 26.79 -21.61 19.89
N ASP A 340 26.91 -20.45 20.53
CA ASP A 340 28.15 -19.89 21.07
C ASP A 340 28.13 -19.82 22.61
N GLU A 341 29.30 -19.71 23.23
CA GLU A 341 29.50 -19.45 24.64
C GLU A 341 30.01 -18.03 24.90
N GLY A 342 29.57 -17.09 24.04
CA GLY A 342 29.99 -15.70 24.04
C GLY A 342 29.30 -14.84 25.10
N MET A 343 29.37 -13.53 24.89
CA MET A 343 28.82 -12.53 25.82
C MET A 343 27.30 -12.57 25.98
N GLY A 344 26.57 -13.21 25.08
CA GLY A 344 25.10 -13.23 25.04
C GLY A 344 24.46 -11.87 24.74
N ILE A 345 23.11 -11.87 24.66
CA ILE A 345 22.31 -10.71 24.26
C ILE A 345 21.30 -10.38 25.36
N PRO A 346 21.20 -9.11 25.82
CA PRO A 346 20.17 -8.69 26.77
C PRO A 346 18.77 -8.89 26.22
N LYS A 347 17.81 -9.37 27.03
CA LYS A 347 16.42 -9.66 26.59
C LYS A 347 15.73 -8.50 25.93
N ASN A 348 15.92 -7.28 26.42
CA ASN A 348 15.32 -6.06 25.87
C ASN A 348 15.88 -5.66 24.49
N LYS A 349 16.96 -6.30 24.04
CA LYS A 349 17.59 -6.04 22.73
C LYS A 349 17.31 -7.11 21.69
N LEU A 350 16.77 -8.27 22.08
CA LEU A 350 16.50 -9.40 21.18
C LEU A 350 15.57 -9.05 20.00
N ASN A 351 14.63 -8.14 20.20
CA ASN A 351 13.70 -7.71 19.13
C ASN A 351 14.37 -6.87 18.04
N TYR A 352 15.51 -6.25 18.34
CA TYR A 352 16.19 -5.30 17.46
C TYR A 352 17.41 -5.88 16.72
N ILE A 353 17.88 -7.07 17.09
CA ILE A 353 19.11 -7.65 16.52
C ILE A 353 19.01 -7.96 15.02
N TYR A 354 17.80 -8.00 14.46
CA TYR A 354 17.54 -8.20 13.04
C TYR A 354 17.36 -6.88 12.28
N ASP A 355 17.39 -5.73 12.99
CA ASP A 355 17.30 -4.42 12.33
C ASP A 355 18.64 -4.11 11.63
N ARG A 356 18.57 -3.44 10.48
CA ARG A 356 19.74 -3.09 9.68
C ARG A 356 20.67 -2.16 10.49
N PHE A 357 21.97 -2.42 10.46
CA PHE A 357 23.02 -1.68 11.18
C PHE A 357 22.87 -1.68 12.71
N TYR A 358 21.99 -2.52 13.26
CA TYR A 358 21.84 -2.62 14.69
C TYR A 358 23.00 -3.38 15.31
N GLN A 359 23.52 -2.85 16.42
CA GLN A 359 24.59 -3.45 17.21
C GLN A 359 24.26 -3.31 18.69
N VAL A 360 24.40 -4.39 19.46
CA VAL A 360 24.09 -4.42 20.90
C VAL A 360 24.97 -3.47 21.70
N ASP A 361 26.24 -3.32 21.30
CA ASP A 361 27.21 -2.40 21.91
C ASP A 361 28.04 -1.70 20.82
N LYS A 362 27.74 -0.43 20.56
CA LYS A 362 28.47 0.39 19.57
C LYS A 362 29.92 0.68 19.96
N SER A 363 30.26 0.65 21.24
CA SER A 363 31.62 1.01 21.71
C SER A 363 32.65 -0.08 21.51
N ARG A 364 32.23 -1.36 21.59
CA ARG A 364 33.11 -2.52 21.44
C ARG A 364 33.05 -3.19 20.09
N SER A 365 31.85 -3.17 19.44
CA SER A 365 31.57 -3.90 18.21
C SER A 365 31.79 -3.08 16.93
N SER A 366 31.89 -1.76 17.02
CA SER A 366 32.05 -0.85 15.85
C SER A 366 33.29 -1.15 15.00
N LYS A 367 34.28 -1.90 15.56
CA LYS A 367 35.50 -2.29 14.84
C LYS A 367 35.37 -3.67 14.11
N ILE A 368 34.29 -4.42 14.33
CA ILE A 368 34.29 -5.86 14.00
C ILE A 368 33.07 -6.28 13.12
N SER A 369 31.92 -5.58 13.17
CA SER A 369 30.70 -6.06 12.50
C SER A 369 29.99 -4.91 11.77
N THR A 370 29.34 -5.23 10.63
CA THR A 370 28.56 -4.27 9.84
C THR A 370 27.17 -4.02 10.42
N GLY A 371 26.66 -4.94 11.24
CA GLY A 371 25.27 -4.93 11.69
C GLY A 371 24.25 -5.28 10.61
N LEU A 372 24.71 -5.80 9.45
CA LEU A 372 23.83 -6.19 8.34
C LEU A 372 23.62 -7.72 8.28
N GLY A 373 24.54 -8.52 8.80
CA GLY A 373 24.53 -9.99 8.67
C GLY A 373 23.21 -10.64 9.12
N LEU A 374 22.73 -10.33 10.34
CA LEU A 374 21.46 -10.90 10.84
C LEU A 374 20.24 -10.41 10.06
N SER A 375 20.25 -9.17 9.54
CA SER A 375 19.19 -8.67 8.69
C SER A 375 19.16 -9.38 7.31
N ILE A 376 20.32 -9.72 6.77
CA ILE A 376 20.48 -10.57 5.57
C ILE A 376 19.90 -11.96 5.82
N VAL A 377 20.30 -12.59 6.95
CA VAL A 377 19.77 -13.91 7.31
C VAL A 377 18.25 -13.89 7.45
N LYS A 378 17.67 -12.91 8.15
CA LYS A 378 16.23 -12.77 8.30
C LYS A 378 15.54 -12.68 6.94
N LYS A 379 16.05 -11.84 6.03
CA LYS A 379 15.49 -11.67 4.68
C LYS A 379 15.56 -12.96 3.86
N ILE A 380 16.69 -13.67 3.91
CA ILE A 380 16.87 -14.96 3.23
C ILE A 380 15.87 -16.00 3.76
N VAL A 381 15.72 -16.07 5.09
CA VAL A 381 14.78 -17.00 5.74
C VAL A 381 13.34 -16.69 5.33
N GLU A 382 12.93 -15.41 5.29
CA GLU A 382 11.61 -14.98 4.82
C GLU A 382 11.36 -15.35 3.35
N LEU A 383 12.34 -15.15 2.47
CA LEU A 383 12.25 -15.54 1.06
C LEU A 383 12.09 -17.05 0.88
N ASN A 384 12.67 -17.84 1.76
CA ASN A 384 12.53 -19.30 1.79
C ASN A 384 11.29 -19.78 2.57
N GLN A 385 10.39 -18.88 3.02
CA GLN A 385 9.21 -19.22 3.85
C GLN A 385 9.59 -19.98 5.13
N GLY A 386 10.75 -19.68 5.68
CA GLY A 386 11.29 -20.26 6.90
C GLY A 386 11.01 -19.43 8.15
N THR A 387 11.59 -19.85 9.27
CA THR A 387 11.58 -19.10 10.53
C THR A 387 12.99 -19.00 11.11
N ILE A 388 13.26 -17.91 11.81
CA ILE A 388 14.50 -17.68 12.58
C ILE A 388 14.14 -17.37 14.02
N ASP A 389 14.82 -18.05 14.94
CA ASP A 389 14.66 -17.88 16.39
C ASP A 389 16.03 -17.68 17.05
N VAL A 390 16.03 -16.97 18.19
CA VAL A 390 17.21 -16.76 19.02
C VAL A 390 16.92 -17.01 20.49
N GLU A 391 17.73 -17.81 21.12
CA GLU A 391 17.77 -17.99 22.59
C GLU A 391 19.10 -17.46 23.08
N SER A 392 19.10 -16.50 24.01
CA SER A 392 20.32 -15.93 24.54
C SER A 392 20.18 -15.49 25.99
N THR A 393 21.24 -15.66 26.75
CA THR A 393 21.36 -15.17 28.10
C THR A 393 22.69 -14.43 28.25
N LEU A 394 22.62 -13.21 28.79
CA LEU A 394 23.80 -12.37 28.96
C LEU A 394 24.85 -13.08 29.82
N GLY A 395 26.07 -13.18 29.30
CA GLY A 395 27.20 -13.87 29.94
C GLY A 395 27.24 -15.39 29.76
N LEU A 396 26.24 -16.00 29.07
CA LEU A 396 26.19 -17.47 28.87
C LEU A 396 26.21 -17.87 27.39
N GLY A 397 26.11 -16.88 26.47
CA GLY A 397 26.12 -17.12 25.03
C GLY A 397 24.75 -17.06 24.39
N SER A 398 24.70 -17.40 23.09
CA SER A 398 23.50 -17.36 22.25
C SER A 398 23.35 -18.63 21.42
N THR A 399 22.11 -18.95 21.06
CA THR A 399 21.77 -20.00 20.09
C THR A 399 20.86 -19.42 19.03
N PHE A 400 21.34 -19.34 17.81
CA PHE A 400 20.53 -18.96 16.65
C PHE A 400 20.03 -20.21 15.95
N THR A 401 18.73 -20.27 15.65
CA THR A 401 18.12 -21.43 15.01
C THR A 401 17.31 -20.97 13.79
N VAL A 402 17.57 -21.56 12.63
CA VAL A 402 16.81 -21.35 11.40
C VAL A 402 16.12 -22.65 11.01
N LYS A 403 14.85 -22.54 10.59
CA LYS A 403 14.07 -23.63 10.02
C LYS A 403 13.65 -23.26 8.60
N LEU A 404 14.06 -24.05 7.61
CA LEU A 404 13.71 -23.87 6.20
C LEU A 404 12.91 -25.07 5.69
N PRO A 405 11.84 -24.87 4.91
CA PRO A 405 11.11 -25.96 4.28
C PRO A 405 12.01 -26.71 3.29
N ILE A 406 12.01 -28.06 3.39
CA ILE A 406 12.68 -28.92 2.41
C ILE A 406 11.73 -29.08 1.23
N ASN A 407 12.21 -28.80 0.02
CA ASN A 407 11.44 -28.86 -1.22
C ASN A 407 10.19 -27.92 -1.14
N PRO A 408 10.39 -26.61 -0.94
CA PRO A 408 9.26 -25.70 -1.00
C PRO A 408 8.60 -25.82 -2.37
N LYS A 409 7.27 -26.00 -2.42
CA LYS A 409 6.52 -25.86 -3.67
C LYS A 409 6.78 -24.44 -4.15
N VAL A 410 7.53 -24.30 -5.25
CA VAL A 410 7.64 -23.02 -5.94
C VAL A 410 6.23 -22.64 -6.36
N SER A 411 5.59 -21.75 -5.60
CA SER A 411 4.36 -21.13 -6.07
C SER A 411 4.75 -20.25 -7.25
N HIS A 412 4.64 -20.80 -8.47
CA HIS A 412 4.53 -19.96 -9.65
C HIS A 412 3.23 -19.15 -9.46
N ASN A 413 3.35 -17.93 -9.00
CA ASN A 413 2.36 -16.91 -9.29
C ASN A 413 2.52 -16.55 -10.78
N GLU A 414 2.15 -17.49 -11.65
CA GLU A 414 1.64 -17.22 -12.97
C GLU A 414 0.15 -16.96 -12.78
N ASP A 415 -0.31 -15.86 -13.35
CA ASP A 415 -1.69 -15.41 -13.47
C ASP A 415 -2.33 -14.70 -12.28
N ILE A 416 -2.07 -13.39 -12.19
CA ILE A 416 -3.17 -12.40 -12.10
C ILE A 416 -2.77 -11.24 -13.03
N ILE A 417 -3.35 -11.28 -14.24
CA ILE A 417 -3.48 -10.12 -15.14
C ILE A 417 -4.63 -9.27 -14.61
#